data_0803fec579a8d6e0dd8fbb6793585ffd
#
_entry.id   0803fec579a8d6e0dd8fbb6793585ffd
#
_cell.length_a   1.000
_cell.length_b   1.000
_cell.length_c   1.000
_cell.angle_alpha   90.00
_cell.angle_beta   90.00
_cell.angle_gamma   90.00
#
_symmetry.space_group_name_H-M   'P 1'
#
loop_
_entity.id
_entity.type
_entity.pdbx_description
1 polymer ?
#
loop_
_entity_poly.entity_id
_entity_poly.type
_entity_poly.pdbx_seq_one_letter_code
_entity_poly.pdbx_strand_id
1 'polypeptide(L)'
;MATAAHALIPLAQLSRAVADWVDSVRELTQPHAIHWCEGTDAEARELTAQLLRGGELKALNPEYFPGCHLYRSAPSDVARVEHLTYICTRSQEDAGPNNHWMDPQQAHAKMRELFRGCMRGRTLYVIPYCMGPLDSPLARCGVEITGTVPKKNRPSLYTT
;
A
#
# COMPACT_ATOMS: atom_id res chain seq x y z
N MET A 1 -26.32 20.67 4.46
CA MET A 1 -25.35 19.75 5.10
C MET A 1 -23.99 20.14 4.56
N ALA A 2 -23.13 20.74 5.37
CA ALA A 2 -21.81 21.18 4.95
C ALA A 2 -20.91 19.96 4.80
N THR A 3 -20.45 19.73 3.58
CA THR A 3 -19.40 18.74 3.28
C THR A 3 -18.14 19.21 3.99
N ALA A 4 -17.71 18.49 5.02
CA ALA A 4 -16.43 18.73 5.68
C ALA A 4 -15.34 18.59 4.61
N ALA A 5 -14.73 19.69 4.22
CA ALA A 5 -13.53 19.68 3.40
C ALA A 5 -12.47 18.92 4.21
N HIS A 6 -12.09 17.73 3.75
CA HIS A 6 -10.96 17.02 4.29
C HIS A 6 -9.74 17.93 4.09
N ALA A 7 -9.22 18.42 5.19
CA ALA A 7 -7.98 19.18 5.19
C ALA A 7 -6.85 18.24 4.75
N LEU A 8 -6.47 18.34 3.49
CA LEU A 8 -5.30 17.67 2.94
C LEU A 8 -4.07 18.11 3.76
N ILE A 9 -3.30 17.17 4.25
CA ILE A 9 -1.99 17.49 4.83
C ILE A 9 -1.13 17.96 3.67
N PRO A 10 -0.71 19.24 3.62
CA PRO A 10 0.14 19.70 2.53
C PRO A 10 1.42 18.87 2.51
N LEU A 11 1.85 18.42 1.32
CA LEU A 11 3.12 17.71 1.13
C LEU A 11 4.31 18.40 1.81
N ALA A 12 4.27 19.74 1.89
CA ALA A 12 5.27 20.56 2.58
C ALA A 12 5.36 20.31 4.10
N GLN A 13 4.38 19.65 4.70
CA GLN A 13 4.37 19.32 6.14
C GLN A 13 4.79 17.89 6.46
N LEU A 14 5.09 17.07 5.45
CA LEU A 14 5.68 15.76 5.68
C LEU A 14 7.03 15.94 6.36
N SER A 15 7.23 15.28 7.49
CA SER A 15 8.48 15.35 8.20
C SER A 15 9.62 14.83 7.30
N ARG A 16 10.80 15.42 7.43
CA ARG A 16 12.01 14.97 6.72
C ARG A 16 12.22 13.46 6.88
N ALA A 17 11.91 12.93 8.05
CA ALA A 17 12.03 11.50 8.35
C ALA A 17 11.15 10.62 7.42
N VAL A 18 9.94 11.09 7.07
CA VAL A 18 9.06 10.38 6.13
C VAL A 18 9.63 10.43 4.71
N ALA A 19 10.15 11.58 4.29
CA ALA A 19 10.78 11.72 2.97
C ALA A 19 12.02 10.81 2.85
N ASP A 20 12.89 10.83 3.83
CA ASP A 20 14.10 9.99 3.89
C ASP A 20 13.73 8.48 3.88
N TRP A 21 12.64 8.11 4.57
CA TRP A 21 12.14 6.73 4.54
C TRP A 21 11.61 6.35 3.16
N VAL A 22 10.80 7.18 2.52
CA VAL A 22 10.29 6.93 1.15
C VAL A 22 11.45 6.80 0.17
N ASP A 23 12.47 7.66 0.28
CA ASP A 23 13.67 7.56 -0.55
C ASP A 23 14.42 6.25 -0.35
N SER A 24 14.55 5.77 0.89
CA SER A 24 15.17 4.47 1.18
C SER A 24 14.40 3.29 0.56
N VAL A 25 13.06 3.37 0.56
CA VAL A 25 12.21 2.37 -0.10
C VAL A 25 12.35 2.46 -1.62
N ARG A 26 12.37 3.67 -2.18
CA ARG A 26 12.62 3.90 -3.62
C ARG A 26 13.93 3.27 -4.07
N GLU A 27 15.02 3.48 -3.34
CA GLU A 27 16.32 2.90 -3.65
C GLU A 27 16.29 1.37 -3.65
N LEU A 28 15.62 0.77 -2.67
CA LEU A 28 15.49 -0.68 -2.56
C LEU A 28 14.63 -1.26 -3.67
N THR A 29 13.43 -0.70 -3.90
CA THR A 29 12.39 -1.28 -4.74
C THR A 29 12.47 -0.86 -6.20
N GLN A 30 13.16 0.25 -6.51
CA GLN A 30 13.44 0.78 -7.85
C GLN A 30 12.17 1.01 -8.70
N PRO A 31 11.20 1.78 -8.24
CA PRO A 31 10.01 2.09 -9.02
C PRO A 31 10.34 2.96 -10.23
N HIS A 32 9.49 2.89 -11.28
CA HIS A 32 9.57 3.78 -12.43
C HIS A 32 9.17 5.22 -12.07
N ALA A 33 8.19 5.38 -11.20
CA ALA A 33 7.70 6.67 -10.74
C ALA A 33 7.22 6.58 -9.28
N ILE A 34 7.19 7.72 -8.60
CA ILE A 34 6.56 7.89 -7.28
C ILE A 34 5.38 8.83 -7.44
N HIS A 35 4.23 8.43 -6.91
CA HIS A 35 3.02 9.23 -6.87
C HIS A 35 2.63 9.47 -5.41
N TRP A 36 2.63 10.73 -4.99
CA TRP A 36 2.14 11.14 -3.68
C TRP A 36 0.65 11.41 -3.78
N CYS A 37 -0.13 10.60 -3.06
CA CYS A 37 -1.57 10.72 -3.08
C CYS A 37 -2.04 11.96 -2.30
N GLU A 38 -2.91 12.74 -2.93
CA GLU A 38 -3.50 13.95 -2.37
C GLU A 38 -4.88 13.70 -1.74
N GLY A 39 -5.51 12.57 -2.07
CA GLY A 39 -6.84 12.21 -1.57
C GLY A 39 -7.97 13.06 -2.15
N THR A 40 -7.75 13.70 -3.31
CA THR A 40 -8.79 14.50 -3.98
C THR A 40 -9.71 13.64 -4.82
N ASP A 41 -10.97 14.10 -5.01
CA ASP A 41 -11.91 13.44 -5.92
C ASP A 41 -11.41 13.42 -7.38
N ALA A 42 -10.62 14.41 -7.76
CA ALA A 42 -10.02 14.48 -9.10
C ALA A 42 -8.98 13.37 -9.27
N GLU A 43 -8.11 13.19 -8.30
CA GLU A 43 -7.13 12.11 -8.26
C GLU A 43 -7.81 10.73 -8.27
N ALA A 44 -8.82 10.53 -7.42
CA ALA A 44 -9.57 9.28 -7.36
C ALA A 44 -10.20 8.93 -8.73
N ARG A 45 -10.76 9.91 -9.43
CA ARG A 45 -11.30 9.72 -10.81
C ARG A 45 -10.21 9.35 -11.80
N GLU A 46 -9.05 10.01 -11.77
CA GLU A 46 -7.95 9.72 -12.68
C GLU A 46 -7.36 8.32 -12.44
N LEU A 47 -7.13 7.94 -11.18
CA LEU A 47 -6.65 6.60 -10.82
C LEU A 47 -7.66 5.52 -11.24
N THR A 48 -8.96 5.75 -11.05
CA THR A 48 -10.01 4.85 -11.50
C THR A 48 -10.01 4.72 -13.03
N ALA A 49 -9.89 5.84 -13.75
CA ALA A 49 -9.82 5.84 -15.20
C ALA A 49 -8.57 5.10 -15.71
N GLN A 50 -7.44 5.23 -15.02
CA GLN A 50 -6.22 4.47 -15.30
C GLN A 50 -6.45 2.95 -15.19
N LEU A 51 -7.07 2.49 -14.11
CA LEU A 51 -7.36 1.08 -13.86
C LEU A 51 -8.37 0.52 -14.89
N LEU A 52 -9.35 1.32 -15.29
CA LEU A 52 -10.29 0.96 -16.36
C LEU A 52 -9.58 0.83 -17.74
N ARG A 53 -8.71 1.79 -18.08
CA ARG A 53 -7.90 1.73 -19.31
C ARG A 53 -6.94 0.54 -19.31
N GLY A 54 -6.37 0.22 -18.15
CA GLY A 54 -5.48 -0.93 -17.96
C GLY A 54 -6.18 -2.29 -17.97
N GLY A 55 -7.53 -2.30 -17.81
CA GLY A 55 -8.34 -3.51 -17.76
C GLY A 55 -8.31 -4.23 -16.42
N GLU A 56 -7.71 -3.62 -15.38
CA GLU A 56 -7.76 -4.11 -14.00
C GLU A 56 -9.17 -3.96 -13.42
N LEU A 57 -9.83 -2.86 -13.73
CA LEU A 57 -11.23 -2.64 -13.42
C LEU A 57 -12.12 -2.80 -14.65
N LYS A 58 -13.34 -3.26 -14.44
CA LYS A 58 -14.41 -3.28 -15.44
C LYS A 58 -15.59 -2.47 -14.93
N ALA A 59 -16.06 -1.50 -15.72
CA ALA A 59 -17.28 -0.79 -15.41
C ALA A 59 -18.46 -1.75 -15.43
N LEU A 60 -19.35 -1.65 -14.46
CA LEU A 60 -20.64 -2.33 -14.46
C LEU A 60 -21.66 -1.52 -15.25
N ASN A 61 -22.84 -2.11 -15.52
CA ASN A 61 -23.91 -1.39 -16.18
C ASN A 61 -24.35 -0.19 -15.31
N PRO A 62 -24.20 1.06 -15.79
CA PRO A 62 -24.47 2.26 -15.00
C PRO A 62 -25.95 2.47 -14.67
N GLU A 63 -26.87 1.82 -15.40
CA GLU A 63 -28.32 1.88 -15.11
C GLU A 63 -28.66 1.15 -13.82
N TYR A 64 -27.99 0.03 -13.54
CA TYR A 64 -28.24 -0.80 -12.37
C TYR A 64 -27.22 -0.56 -11.24
N PHE A 65 -25.99 -0.20 -11.61
CA PHE A 65 -24.86 -0.07 -10.68
C PHE A 65 -24.07 1.22 -10.97
N PRO A 66 -24.67 2.40 -10.74
CA PRO A 66 -24.00 3.67 -11.03
C PRO A 66 -22.71 3.83 -10.21
N GLY A 67 -21.61 4.12 -10.88
CA GLY A 67 -20.31 4.33 -10.26
C GLY A 67 -19.62 3.07 -9.72
N CYS A 68 -20.18 1.87 -9.96
CA CYS A 68 -19.61 0.60 -9.49
C CYS A 68 -18.70 -0.04 -10.54
N HIS A 69 -17.66 -0.72 -10.02
CA HIS A 69 -16.67 -1.40 -10.86
C HIS A 69 -16.45 -2.83 -10.33
N LEU A 70 -16.13 -3.75 -11.24
CA LEU A 70 -15.73 -5.10 -10.90
C LEU A 70 -14.21 -5.21 -10.94
N TYR A 71 -13.64 -5.69 -9.85
CA TYR A 71 -12.25 -6.15 -9.78
C TYR A 71 -12.20 -7.66 -9.56
N ARG A 72 -11.27 -8.33 -10.21
CA ARG A 72 -10.97 -9.75 -9.96
C ARG A 72 -9.49 -9.93 -9.72
N SER A 73 -9.14 -10.40 -8.54
CA SER A 73 -7.77 -10.83 -8.23
C SER A 73 -7.40 -12.10 -8.99
N ALA A 74 -6.09 -12.36 -9.10
CA ALA A 74 -5.62 -13.62 -9.66
C ALA A 74 -5.92 -14.78 -8.68
N PRO A 75 -6.17 -16.02 -9.16
CA PRO A 75 -6.37 -17.17 -8.28
C PRO A 75 -5.20 -17.46 -7.33
N SER A 76 -4.00 -17.00 -7.68
CA SER A 76 -2.78 -17.10 -6.85
C SER A 76 -2.68 -15.99 -5.80
N ASP A 77 -3.56 -15.00 -5.83
CA ASP A 77 -3.59 -13.89 -4.88
C ASP A 77 -4.34 -14.32 -3.62
N VAL A 78 -3.66 -15.10 -2.77
CA VAL A 78 -4.22 -15.71 -1.57
C VAL A 78 -3.86 -14.85 -0.36
N ALA A 79 -4.86 -14.42 0.39
CA ALA A 79 -4.71 -13.55 1.56
C ALA A 79 -4.05 -14.24 2.77
N ARG A 80 -3.98 -15.57 2.80
CA ARG A 80 -3.42 -16.34 3.90
C ARG A 80 -2.46 -17.38 3.38
N VAL A 81 -1.20 -17.23 3.78
CA VAL A 81 -0.12 -18.17 3.48
C VAL A 81 0.56 -18.54 4.81
N GLU A 82 -0.08 -19.40 5.59
CA GLU A 82 0.35 -19.72 6.97
C GLU A 82 1.79 -20.18 7.03
N HIS A 83 2.22 -21.02 6.10
CA HIS A 83 3.59 -21.54 6.03
C HIS A 83 4.66 -20.47 5.71
N LEU A 84 4.25 -19.27 5.25
CA LEU A 84 5.13 -18.13 5.00
C LEU A 84 4.94 -17.00 6.02
N THR A 85 4.08 -17.19 7.03
CA THR A 85 3.82 -16.21 8.06
C THR A 85 4.70 -16.50 9.28
N TYR A 86 5.48 -15.51 9.69
CA TYR A 86 6.43 -15.60 10.80
C TYR A 86 6.21 -14.48 11.80
N ILE A 87 6.44 -14.82 13.07
CA ILE A 87 6.57 -13.83 14.16
C ILE A 87 8.07 -13.65 14.42
N CYS A 88 8.52 -12.39 14.38
CA CYS A 88 9.95 -12.05 14.46
C CYS A 88 10.26 -11.29 15.76
N THR A 89 10.03 -11.93 16.89
CA THR A 89 10.39 -11.45 18.23
C THR A 89 11.87 -11.68 18.54
N ARG A 90 12.41 -11.00 19.54
CA ARG A 90 13.82 -11.19 19.99
C ARG A 90 14.10 -12.60 20.49
N SER A 91 13.12 -13.21 21.15
CA SER A 91 13.19 -14.59 21.65
C SER A 91 12.13 -15.43 20.97
N GLN A 92 12.44 -16.65 20.61
CA GLN A 92 11.48 -17.59 20.04
C GLN A 92 10.31 -17.88 20.99
N GLU A 93 10.56 -17.86 22.30
CA GLU A 93 9.54 -18.07 23.33
C GLU A 93 8.41 -17.03 23.27
N ASP A 94 8.75 -15.78 22.90
CA ASP A 94 7.79 -14.69 22.78
C ASP A 94 6.89 -14.81 21.54
N ALA A 95 7.20 -15.67 20.59
CA ALA A 95 6.38 -15.92 19.41
C ALA A 95 5.11 -16.74 19.72
N GLY A 96 5.08 -17.40 20.86
CA GLY A 96 3.98 -18.27 21.27
C GLY A 96 4.05 -19.69 20.63
N PRO A 97 3.25 -20.63 21.15
CA PRO A 97 3.42 -22.05 20.84
C PRO A 97 2.98 -22.46 19.42
N ASN A 98 2.12 -21.66 18.78
CA ASN A 98 1.49 -22.04 17.52
C ASN A 98 1.97 -21.21 16.31
N ASN A 99 2.97 -20.35 16.50
CA ASN A 99 3.46 -19.48 15.45
C ASN A 99 4.83 -19.93 14.95
N HIS A 100 5.07 -19.77 13.66
CA HIS A 100 6.41 -19.90 13.10
C HIS A 100 7.26 -18.71 13.55
N TRP A 101 8.44 -18.98 14.06
CA TRP A 101 9.38 -17.93 14.45
C TRP A 101 10.54 -17.83 13.46
N MET A 102 11.01 -16.61 13.26
CA MET A 102 12.23 -16.33 12.50
C MET A 102 13.00 -15.23 13.22
N ASP A 103 14.32 -15.37 13.29
CA ASP A 103 15.19 -14.32 13.81
C ASP A 103 14.96 -12.99 13.08
N PRO A 104 14.79 -11.85 13.79
CA PRO A 104 14.51 -10.54 13.16
C PRO A 104 15.55 -10.12 12.13
N GLN A 105 16.84 -10.38 12.33
CA GLN A 105 17.89 -9.99 11.39
C GLN A 105 17.81 -10.83 10.11
N GLN A 106 17.56 -12.14 10.25
CA GLN A 106 17.33 -13.02 9.11
C GLN A 106 16.08 -12.63 8.33
N ALA A 107 14.99 -12.31 9.03
CA ALA A 107 13.76 -11.84 8.43
C ALA A 107 13.98 -10.55 7.62
N HIS A 108 14.65 -9.55 8.21
CA HIS A 108 14.99 -8.32 7.52
C HIS A 108 15.88 -8.55 6.30
N ALA A 109 16.89 -9.39 6.39
CA ALA A 109 17.76 -9.71 5.26
C ALA A 109 16.97 -10.35 4.11
N LYS A 110 16.14 -11.35 4.42
CA LYS A 110 15.27 -12.03 3.46
C LYS A 110 14.28 -11.09 2.81
N MET A 111 13.60 -10.22 3.59
CA MET A 111 12.65 -9.26 3.07
C MET A 111 13.34 -8.23 2.15
N ARG A 112 14.51 -7.71 2.53
CA ARG A 112 15.28 -6.81 1.68
C ARG A 112 15.66 -7.43 0.34
N GLU A 113 16.02 -8.70 0.32
CA GLU A 113 16.32 -9.42 -0.91
C GLU A 113 15.07 -9.53 -1.81
N LEU A 114 13.93 -9.93 -1.25
CA LEU A 114 12.66 -10.05 -1.98
C LEU A 114 12.16 -8.70 -2.53
N PHE A 115 12.35 -7.63 -1.77
CA PHE A 115 11.93 -6.29 -2.18
C PHE A 115 12.88 -5.62 -3.19
N ARG A 116 14.09 -6.09 -3.34
CA ARG A 116 15.08 -5.49 -4.25
C ARG A 116 14.57 -5.45 -5.68
N GLY A 117 14.32 -4.24 -6.19
CA GLY A 117 13.88 -4.00 -7.56
C GLY A 117 12.47 -4.52 -7.88
N CYS A 118 11.67 -4.88 -6.87
CA CYS A 118 10.33 -5.46 -7.07
C CYS A 118 9.34 -4.48 -7.75
N MET A 119 9.61 -3.18 -7.71
CA MET A 119 8.76 -2.14 -8.28
C MET A 119 9.22 -1.65 -9.67
N ARG A 120 10.20 -2.30 -10.29
CA ARG A 120 10.65 -1.91 -11.64
C ARG A 120 9.50 -1.90 -12.65
N GLY A 121 9.36 -0.79 -13.38
CA GLY A 121 8.27 -0.59 -14.36
C GLY A 121 6.90 -0.33 -13.72
N ARG A 122 6.85 -0.04 -12.42
CA ARG A 122 5.62 0.21 -11.65
C ARG A 122 5.69 1.58 -10.97
N THR A 123 4.53 2.13 -10.64
CA THR A 123 4.41 3.34 -9.83
C THR A 123 4.32 2.97 -8.35
N LEU A 124 5.10 3.63 -7.52
CA LEU A 124 5.03 3.57 -6.07
C LEU A 124 4.06 4.66 -5.62
N TYR A 125 2.95 4.28 -4.99
CA TYR A 125 2.00 5.22 -4.41
C TYR A 125 2.35 5.43 -2.95
N VAL A 126 2.43 6.69 -2.54
CA VAL A 126 2.66 7.10 -1.16
C VAL A 126 1.38 7.75 -0.66
N ILE A 127 0.74 7.14 0.33
CA ILE A 127 -0.59 7.48 0.79
C ILE A 127 -0.52 7.96 2.24
N PRO A 128 -0.51 9.28 2.49
CA PRO A 128 -0.67 9.81 3.84
C PRO A 128 -2.10 9.55 4.33
N TYR A 129 -2.24 9.08 5.56
CA TYR A 129 -3.56 8.84 6.15
C TYR A 129 -3.61 9.26 7.62
N CYS A 130 -4.80 9.45 8.13
CA CYS A 130 -5.06 9.68 9.54
C CYS A 130 -6.15 8.73 10.03
N MET A 131 -5.88 8.03 11.12
CA MET A 131 -6.86 7.23 11.83
C MET A 131 -7.46 8.07 12.95
N GLY A 132 -8.77 8.31 12.86
CA GLY A 132 -9.53 9.18 13.77
C GLY A 132 -9.68 10.62 13.24
N PRO A 133 -10.48 11.44 13.94
CA PRO A 133 -10.67 12.85 13.58
C PRO A 133 -9.35 13.62 13.70
N LEU A 134 -9.05 14.48 12.72
CA LEU A 134 -7.77 15.21 12.63
C LEU A 134 -7.48 16.12 13.85
N ASP A 135 -8.52 16.62 14.48
CA ASP A 135 -8.48 17.49 15.66
C ASP A 135 -8.45 16.72 17.00
N SER A 136 -8.50 15.40 16.95
CA SER A 136 -8.47 14.56 18.15
C SER A 136 -7.04 14.33 18.64
N PRO A 137 -6.77 14.44 19.95
CA PRO A 137 -5.46 14.09 20.51
C PRO A 137 -5.15 12.59 20.42
N LEU A 138 -6.15 11.76 20.12
CA LEU A 138 -6.02 10.32 19.91
C LEU A 138 -5.79 9.96 18.43
N ALA A 139 -5.87 10.93 17.52
CA ALA A 139 -5.60 10.69 16.10
C ALA A 139 -4.18 10.16 15.89
N ARG A 140 -4.04 9.23 14.93
CA ARG A 140 -2.74 8.66 14.54
C ARG A 140 -2.58 8.84 13.06
N CYS A 141 -1.56 9.59 12.67
CA CYS A 141 -1.19 9.77 11.27
C CYS A 141 -0.12 8.75 10.88
N GLY A 142 -0.20 8.28 9.66
CA GLY A 142 0.75 7.36 9.07
C GLY A 142 0.90 7.57 7.58
N VAL A 143 1.82 6.81 6.99
CA VAL A 143 2.04 6.79 5.55
C VAL A 143 2.07 5.33 5.11
N GLU A 144 1.22 4.99 4.17
CA GLU A 144 1.22 3.70 3.49
C GLU A 144 1.95 3.82 2.16
N ILE A 145 2.72 2.78 1.80
CA ILE A 145 3.35 2.66 0.50
C ILE A 145 2.83 1.41 -0.18
N THR A 146 2.33 1.57 -1.41
CA THR A 146 1.82 0.46 -2.20
C THR A 146 2.25 0.54 -3.66
N GLY A 147 2.19 -0.58 -4.37
CA GLY A 147 2.42 -0.64 -5.82
C GLY A 147 1.12 -0.71 -6.58
N THR A 148 1.14 -0.28 -7.85
CA THR A 148 0.02 -0.58 -8.76
C THR A 148 -0.24 -2.08 -8.82
N VAL A 149 -1.51 -2.45 -8.90
CA VAL A 149 -1.93 -3.84 -9.16
C VAL A 149 -1.18 -4.36 -10.38
N PRO A 150 -0.52 -5.50 -10.29
CA PRO A 150 0.34 -5.99 -11.35
C PRO A 150 -0.46 -6.30 -12.62
N LYS A 151 0.09 -5.90 -13.74
CA LYS A 151 -0.27 -6.52 -15.02
C LYS A 151 -0.08 -8.03 -14.89
N LYS A 152 -1.05 -8.83 -15.39
CA LYS A 152 -1.06 -10.29 -15.44
C LYS A 152 0.31 -10.93 -15.17
N ASN A 153 0.45 -11.73 -14.12
CA ASN A 153 1.59 -12.57 -13.76
C ASN A 153 2.66 -11.98 -12.81
N ARG A 154 2.36 -10.96 -12.00
CA ARG A 154 3.28 -10.54 -10.92
C ARG A 154 2.57 -10.54 -9.56
N PRO A 155 3.18 -11.08 -8.50
CA PRO A 155 2.58 -11.04 -7.18
C PRO A 155 2.40 -9.60 -6.69
N SER A 156 1.24 -9.31 -6.12
CA SER A 156 1.00 -8.06 -5.40
C SER A 156 1.75 -8.11 -4.08
N LEU A 157 2.56 -7.10 -3.81
CA LEU A 157 3.20 -6.92 -2.51
C LEU A 157 2.40 -5.87 -1.74
N TYR A 158 1.70 -6.31 -0.71
CA TYR A 158 1.16 -5.43 0.31
C TYR A 158 2.19 -5.34 1.43
N THR A 159 2.65 -4.12 1.72
CA THR A 159 3.44 -3.83 2.92
C THR A 159 2.57 -3.00 3.84
N THR A 160 2.15 -3.56 4.95
CA THR A 160 1.58 -2.84 6.09
C THR A 160 2.69 -2.38 7.03
#